data_63e0ee97b646b1e5dac68c979498465d
#
_entry.id   63e0ee97b646b1e5dac68c979498465d
#
_cell.length_a   1.000
_cell.length_b   1.000
_cell.length_c   1.000
_cell.angle_alpha   90.00
_cell.angle_beta   90.00
_cell.angle_gamma   90.00
#
_symmetry.space_group_name_H-M   'P 1'
#
loop_
_entity.id
_entity.type
_entity.pdbx_description
1 polymer ?
#
loop_
_entity_poly.entity_id
_entity_poly.type
_entity_poly.pdbx_seq_one_letter_code
_entity_poly.pdbx_strand_id
1 'polypeptide(L)'
;MRLPAGRFDGIFANASLFHVPSQELPRVLLELFTTLKPRGVLFSSNPRGNNEEGLSDGRYACFFDLDTWRDYVTSAGFVGLDHYYRPPGLPREKQPWLATVWRKA
;
A
#
# COMPACT_ATOMS: atom_id res chain seq x y z
N MET A 1 8.74 0.59 -14.35
CA MET A 1 7.91 -0.46 -14.94
C MET A 1 6.56 0.10 -15.36
N ARG A 2 6.12 -0.25 -16.53
CA ARG A 2 4.80 0.13 -17.02
C ARG A 2 3.88 -1.07 -17.06
N LEU A 3 2.69 -0.91 -16.49
CA LEU A 3 1.65 -1.93 -16.52
C LEU A 3 0.56 -1.55 -17.52
N PRO A 4 -0.07 -2.54 -18.19
CA PRO A 4 -1.16 -2.24 -19.13
C PRO A 4 -2.37 -1.66 -18.41
N ALA A 5 -3.04 -0.70 -19.03
CA ALA A 5 -4.21 -0.04 -18.46
C ALA A 5 -5.43 -0.98 -18.50
N GLY A 6 -6.27 -0.93 -17.46
CA GLY A 6 -7.55 -1.62 -17.42
C GLY A 6 -7.47 -3.12 -17.58
N ARG A 7 -6.42 -3.76 -17.09
CA ARG A 7 -6.13 -5.17 -17.37
C ARG A 7 -6.53 -6.12 -16.26
N PHE A 8 -6.52 -5.65 -15.01
CA PHE A 8 -6.68 -6.54 -13.86
C PHE A 8 -7.91 -6.19 -13.04
N ASP A 9 -8.59 -7.22 -12.53
CA ASP A 9 -9.69 -7.05 -11.56
C ASP A 9 -9.16 -6.79 -10.16
N GLY A 10 -7.97 -7.27 -9.86
CA GLY A 10 -7.36 -7.11 -8.55
C GLY A 10 -5.85 -7.17 -8.60
N ILE A 11 -5.22 -6.49 -7.64
CA ILE A 11 -3.78 -6.51 -7.44
C ILE A 11 -3.51 -6.86 -5.99
N PHE A 12 -2.58 -7.77 -5.76
CA PHE A 12 -2.17 -8.20 -4.44
C PHE A 12 -0.70 -7.81 -4.23
N ALA A 13 -0.49 -6.75 -3.44
CA ALA A 13 0.84 -6.22 -3.16
C ALA A 13 1.24 -6.55 -1.72
N ASN A 14 1.67 -7.79 -1.50
CA ASN A 14 2.06 -8.27 -0.18
C ASN A 14 3.54 -7.99 0.07
N ALA A 15 3.82 -7.14 1.08
CA ALA A 15 5.19 -6.84 1.51
C ALA A 15 6.08 -6.32 0.37
N SER A 16 5.54 -5.50 -0.54
CA SER A 16 6.29 -5.01 -1.70
C SER A 16 6.33 -3.49 -1.81
N LEU A 17 5.21 -2.81 -1.61
CA LEU A 17 5.14 -1.36 -1.84
C LEU A 17 5.97 -0.55 -0.85
N PHE A 18 6.28 -1.07 0.32
CA PHE A 18 7.08 -0.35 1.30
C PHE A 18 8.55 -0.19 0.88
N HIS A 19 9.00 -0.91 -0.14
CA HIS A 19 10.35 -0.72 -0.70
C HIS A 19 10.42 0.39 -1.76
N VAL A 20 9.27 0.98 -2.11
CA VAL A 20 9.23 2.08 -3.06
C VAL A 20 9.58 3.38 -2.32
N PRO A 21 10.58 4.17 -2.78
CA PRO A 21 10.86 5.47 -2.17
C PRO A 21 9.63 6.37 -2.18
N SER A 22 9.44 7.17 -1.14
CA SER A 22 8.23 8.00 -1.02
C SER A 22 8.07 8.96 -2.18
N GLN A 23 9.17 9.42 -2.78
CA GLN A 23 9.13 10.31 -3.95
C GLN A 23 8.54 9.62 -5.18
N GLU A 24 8.70 8.31 -5.29
CA GLU A 24 8.19 7.52 -6.42
C GLU A 24 6.81 6.91 -6.14
N LEU A 25 6.40 6.88 -4.89
CA LEU A 25 5.18 6.19 -4.48
C LEU A 25 3.92 6.74 -5.18
N PRO A 26 3.73 8.07 -5.30
CA PRO A 26 2.56 8.57 -6.02
C PRO A 26 2.48 8.07 -7.47
N ARG A 27 3.60 8.02 -8.16
CA ARG A 27 3.65 7.52 -9.55
C ARG A 27 3.31 6.02 -9.60
N VAL A 28 3.88 5.23 -8.70
CA VAL A 28 3.63 3.79 -8.66
C VAL A 28 2.16 3.51 -8.35
N LEU A 29 1.59 4.21 -7.37
CA LEU A 29 0.18 4.03 -7.02
C LEU A 29 -0.74 4.43 -8.17
N LEU A 30 -0.40 5.48 -8.91
CA LEU A 30 -1.17 5.88 -10.07
C LEU A 30 -1.09 4.84 -11.19
N GLU A 31 0.06 4.23 -11.41
CA GLU A 31 0.19 3.13 -12.35
C GLU A 31 -0.67 1.93 -11.96
N LEU A 32 -0.68 1.57 -10.68
CA LEU A 32 -1.55 0.49 -10.18
C LEU A 32 -3.02 0.84 -10.38
N PHE A 33 -3.40 2.09 -10.09
CA PHE A 33 -4.77 2.56 -10.32
C PHE A 33 -5.16 2.41 -11.79
N THR A 34 -4.28 2.83 -12.69
CA THR A 34 -4.55 2.79 -14.13
C THR A 34 -4.68 1.37 -14.65
N THR A 35 -3.89 0.44 -14.13
CA THR A 35 -3.89 -0.95 -14.60
C THR A 35 -5.10 -1.75 -14.13
N LEU A 36 -5.83 -1.27 -13.10
CA LEU A 36 -7.04 -1.92 -12.62
C LEU A 36 -8.23 -1.60 -13.50
N LYS A 37 -9.11 -2.58 -13.69
CA LYS A 37 -10.42 -2.36 -14.28
C LYS A 37 -11.27 -1.49 -13.36
N PRO A 38 -12.33 -0.82 -13.89
CA PRO A 38 -13.26 -0.10 -13.03
C PRO A 38 -13.75 -1.00 -11.89
N ARG A 39 -13.77 -0.48 -10.67
CA ARG A 39 -14.12 -1.20 -9.44
C ARG A 39 -13.13 -2.29 -9.05
N GLY A 40 -11.95 -2.32 -9.68
CA GLY A 40 -10.89 -3.24 -9.31
C GLY A 40 -10.38 -2.97 -7.91
N VAL A 41 -9.82 -3.99 -7.28
CA VAL A 41 -9.41 -3.97 -5.88
C VAL A 41 -7.88 -4.05 -5.77
N LEU A 42 -7.33 -3.20 -4.90
CA LEU A 42 -5.91 -3.28 -4.50
C LEU A 42 -5.85 -3.74 -3.05
N PHE A 43 -5.16 -4.85 -2.82
CA PHE A 43 -4.76 -5.28 -1.48
C PHE A 43 -3.29 -4.94 -1.28
N SER A 44 -2.97 -4.34 -0.12
CA SER A 44 -1.59 -4.01 0.24
C SER A 44 -1.33 -4.41 1.67
N SER A 45 -0.16 -5.02 1.93
CA SER A 45 0.29 -5.34 3.27
C SER A 45 1.71 -4.82 3.45
N ASN A 46 1.89 -3.91 4.40
CA ASN A 46 3.15 -3.22 4.66
C ASN A 46 3.53 -3.29 6.13
N PRO A 47 4.84 -3.27 6.46
CA PRO A 47 5.25 -3.06 7.85
C PRO A 47 4.76 -1.70 8.34
N ARG A 48 4.26 -1.68 9.56
CA ARG A 48 3.75 -0.48 10.19
C ARG A 48 4.90 0.28 10.89
N GLY A 49 4.84 1.62 10.86
CA GLY A 49 5.83 2.44 11.55
C GLY A 49 5.32 3.85 11.77
N ASN A 50 6.23 4.76 12.10
CA ASN A 50 5.93 6.16 12.37
C ASN A 50 6.46 7.06 11.25
N ASN A 51 6.26 6.65 10.00
CA ASN A 51 6.65 7.41 8.80
C ASN A 51 8.16 7.53 8.63
N GLU A 52 8.89 6.51 9.07
CA GLU A 52 10.33 6.43 8.87
C GLU A 52 10.65 5.95 7.46
N GLU A 53 11.71 6.50 6.88
CA GLU A 53 12.13 6.12 5.54
C GLU A 53 13.66 6.08 5.50
N GLY A 54 14.22 5.03 4.86
CA GLY A 54 15.65 4.88 4.70
C GLY A 54 16.06 3.43 4.50
N LEU A 55 17.35 3.17 4.70
CA LEU A 55 17.88 1.81 4.58
C LEU A 55 17.59 1.01 5.85
N SER A 56 17.12 -0.21 5.66
CA SER A 56 16.88 -1.16 6.73
C SER A 56 17.34 -2.52 6.24
N ASP A 57 18.29 -3.13 6.95
CA ASP A 57 18.89 -4.43 6.57
C ASP A 57 19.40 -4.44 5.12
N GLY A 58 20.02 -3.32 4.70
CA GLY A 58 20.58 -3.19 3.36
C GLY A 58 19.56 -2.92 2.26
N ARG A 59 18.27 -2.73 2.60
CA ARG A 59 17.22 -2.44 1.64
C ARG A 59 16.52 -1.14 1.99
N TYR A 60 16.13 -0.38 0.97
CA TYR A 60 15.36 0.84 1.18
C TYR A 60 13.94 0.47 1.58
N ALA A 61 13.42 1.15 2.60
CA ALA A 61 12.08 0.86 3.11
C ALA A 61 11.43 2.12 3.68
N CYS A 62 10.09 2.17 3.55
CA CYS A 62 9.25 3.19 4.16
C CYS A 62 8.27 2.50 5.11
N PHE A 63 8.22 2.99 6.36
CA PHE A 63 7.33 2.44 7.38
C PHE A 63 6.30 3.50 7.72
N PHE A 64 5.11 3.42 7.10
CA PHE A 64 4.06 4.43 7.28
C PHE A 64 3.06 4.01 8.34
N ASP A 65 2.49 5.01 9.05
CA ASP A 65 1.27 4.77 9.81
C ASP A 65 0.06 4.72 8.85
N LEU A 66 -1.10 4.35 9.40
CA LEU A 66 -2.31 4.21 8.58
C LEU A 66 -2.72 5.52 7.92
N ASP A 67 -2.67 6.64 8.64
CA ASP A 67 -3.13 7.92 8.11
C ASP A 67 -2.27 8.38 6.94
N THR A 68 -0.95 8.26 7.05
CA THR A 68 -0.03 8.64 5.98
C THR A 68 -0.21 7.71 4.78
N TRP A 69 -0.31 6.41 4.99
CA TRP A 69 -0.54 5.46 3.91
C TRP A 69 -1.86 5.74 3.21
N ARG A 70 -2.92 6.01 3.99
CA ARG A 70 -4.23 6.37 3.43
C ARG A 70 -4.13 7.61 2.54
N ASP A 71 -3.40 8.63 2.96
CA ASP A 71 -3.24 9.85 2.16
C ASP A 71 -2.60 9.57 0.81
N TYR A 72 -1.57 8.74 0.77
CA TYR A 72 -0.92 8.36 -0.48
C TYR A 72 -1.90 7.63 -1.41
N VAL A 73 -2.60 6.63 -0.89
CA VAL A 73 -3.45 5.76 -1.72
C VAL A 73 -4.71 6.50 -2.19
N THR A 74 -5.34 7.28 -1.32
CA THR A 74 -6.53 8.06 -1.72
C THR A 74 -6.17 9.16 -2.71
N SER A 75 -4.96 9.74 -2.60
CA SER A 75 -4.51 10.75 -3.57
C SER A 75 -4.35 10.16 -4.98
N ALA A 76 -4.14 8.86 -5.10
CA ALA A 76 -4.08 8.20 -6.40
C ALA A 76 -5.47 7.88 -6.97
N GLY A 77 -6.54 8.08 -6.20
CA GLY A 77 -7.92 7.88 -6.66
C GLY A 77 -8.64 6.69 -6.02
N PHE A 78 -7.97 5.95 -5.14
CA PHE A 78 -8.59 4.79 -4.51
C PHE A 78 -9.53 5.17 -3.38
N VAL A 79 -10.51 4.30 -3.14
CA VAL A 79 -11.45 4.41 -2.02
C VAL A 79 -11.16 3.29 -1.03
N GLY A 80 -11.02 3.62 0.25
CA GLY A 80 -10.74 2.63 1.29
C GLY A 80 -11.94 1.72 1.55
N LEU A 81 -11.72 0.43 1.56
CA LEU A 81 -12.73 -0.57 1.88
C LEU A 81 -12.55 -1.14 3.28
N ASP A 82 -11.31 -1.44 3.66
CA ASP A 82 -11.03 -2.06 4.96
C ASP A 82 -9.55 -1.92 5.30
N HIS A 83 -9.25 -2.07 6.57
CA HIS A 83 -7.87 -2.20 7.05
C HIS A 83 -7.84 -3.08 8.31
N TYR A 84 -6.72 -3.73 8.53
CA TYR A 84 -6.51 -4.50 9.75
C TYR A 84 -5.02 -4.66 10.01
N TYR A 85 -4.69 -4.99 11.27
CA TYR A 85 -3.32 -5.21 11.69
C TYR A 85 -3.05 -6.70 11.88
N ARG A 86 -1.84 -7.13 11.63
CA ARG A 86 -1.45 -8.53 11.69
C ARG A 86 -0.23 -8.69 12.57
N PRO A 87 -0.08 -9.83 13.28
CA PRO A 87 -1.02 -10.95 13.41
C PRO A 87 -2.30 -10.56 14.18
N PRO A 88 -3.44 -11.16 13.85
CA PRO A 88 -4.68 -10.83 14.55
C PRO A 88 -4.66 -11.32 16.00
N GLY A 89 -5.50 -10.69 16.87
CA GLY A 89 -5.68 -11.13 18.24
C GLY A 89 -4.59 -10.74 19.22
N LEU A 90 -3.61 -9.92 18.80
CA LEU A 90 -2.51 -9.46 19.64
C LEU A 90 -2.65 -7.98 19.95
N PRO A 91 -1.98 -7.47 21.02
CA PRO A 91 -1.88 -6.03 21.24
C PRO A 91 -1.22 -5.34 20.06
N ARG A 92 -1.56 -4.04 19.84
CA ARG A 92 -1.08 -3.28 18.70
C ARG A 92 0.43 -3.28 18.55
N GLU A 93 1.17 -3.21 19.65
CA GLU A 93 2.63 -3.19 19.62
C GLU A 93 3.25 -4.50 19.14
N LYS A 94 2.45 -5.58 19.11
CA LYS A 94 2.86 -6.89 18.59
C LYS A 94 2.26 -7.18 17.22
N GLN A 95 1.70 -6.16 16.56
CA GLN A 95 1.12 -6.25 15.23
C GLN A 95 1.89 -5.35 14.27
N PRO A 96 3.07 -5.79 13.80
CA PRO A 96 3.94 -4.92 12.99
C PRO A 96 3.49 -4.74 11.55
N TRP A 97 2.42 -5.42 11.12
CA TRP A 97 1.94 -5.34 9.74
C TRP A 97 0.60 -4.62 9.68
N LEU A 98 0.47 -3.76 8.66
CA LEU A 98 -0.78 -3.08 8.32
C LEU A 98 -1.26 -3.57 6.96
N ALA A 99 -2.43 -4.20 6.94
CA ALA A 99 -3.07 -4.63 5.70
C ALA A 99 -4.22 -3.68 5.36
N THR A 100 -4.30 -3.29 4.10
CA THR A 100 -5.34 -2.37 3.63
C THR A 100 -5.95 -2.87 2.32
N VAL A 101 -7.25 -2.62 2.15
CA VAL A 101 -8.00 -3.01 0.97
C VAL A 101 -8.63 -1.77 0.35
N TRP A 102 -8.44 -1.58 -0.94
CA TRP A 102 -8.86 -0.38 -1.65
C TRP A 102 -9.59 -0.76 -2.93
N ARG A 103 -10.49 0.11 -3.35
CA ARG A 103 -11.21 -0.04 -4.62
C ARG A 103 -10.89 1.13 -5.52
N LYS A 104 -10.76 0.86 -6.81
CA LYS A 104 -10.66 1.90 -7.83
C LYS A 104 -12.00 2.62 -7.94
N ALA A 105 -11.97 3.90 -7.68
CA ALA A 105 -13.18 4.71 -7.72
C ALA A 105 -13.67 4.95 -9.14
#